data_8418b54f3be7d1ef40d2b85bb0b2a392
#
_entry.id   8418b54f3be7d1ef40d2b85bb0b2a392
#
_cell.length_a   1.000
_cell.length_b   1.000
_cell.length_c   1.000
_cell.angle_alpha   90.00
_cell.angle_beta   90.00
_cell.angle_gamma   90.00
#
_symmetry.space_group_name_H-M   'P 1'
#
loop_
_entity.id
_entity.type
_entity.pdbx_description
1 polymer ?
#
loop_
_entity_poly.entity_id
_entity_poly.type
_entity_poly.pdbx_seq_one_letter_code
_entity_poly.pdbx_strand_id
1 'polypeptide(L)'
;MKIAVYQAPSPKGDVERAFDVIAAVLHAAAQSGAEIAVMPELFLPGYNQPNLARQLAEAQDGPWERRLSDLCIAAGCGLVTGWAERDGARIFNSAGCFDRTGRKIGHYRKVQLFGPMEKDVYTAGDSYTVFDLGGRRAALLICYDVEFAHHVAELAARGVELLLVPTANPAGFDNVPDLLVPARASENRMTIAYANYCGVEGNLSYGGKSVVVGPDGAPLCKAGRGEVLMVADLGVADALEPAWLSTQAADRRDL
;
A
#
# COMPACT_ATOMS: atom_id res chain seq x y z
N MET A 1 10.23 -14.07 4.87
CA MET A 1 8.90 -13.56 4.47
C MET A 1 8.91 -13.17 3.01
N LYS A 2 7.95 -13.66 2.22
CA LYS A 2 7.76 -13.19 0.84
C LYS A 2 6.51 -12.33 0.76
N ILE A 3 6.59 -11.24 -0.01
CA ILE A 3 5.51 -10.28 -0.21
C ILE A 3 5.20 -10.19 -1.71
N ALA A 4 3.93 -10.22 -2.07
CA ALA A 4 3.48 -9.98 -3.42
C ALA A 4 3.02 -8.51 -3.57
N VAL A 5 3.30 -7.90 -4.72
CA VAL A 5 2.82 -6.56 -5.09
C VAL A 5 2.15 -6.66 -6.44
N TYR A 6 0.87 -6.29 -6.50
CA TYR A 6 0.12 -6.32 -7.74
C TYR A 6 -0.02 -4.92 -8.33
N GLN A 7 0.58 -4.72 -9.49
CA GLN A 7 0.35 -3.56 -10.35
C GLN A 7 -0.84 -3.82 -11.24
N ALA A 8 -1.96 -3.20 -10.92
CA ALA A 8 -3.27 -3.51 -11.49
C ALA A 8 -3.78 -2.45 -12.48
N PRO A 9 -4.53 -2.83 -13.50
CA PRO A 9 -5.48 -1.92 -14.09
C PRO A 9 -6.61 -1.61 -13.09
N SER A 10 -7.17 -0.39 -13.14
CA SER A 10 -8.31 -0.03 -12.29
C SER A 10 -9.54 -0.89 -12.58
N PRO A 11 -10.32 -1.28 -11.56
CA PRO A 11 -11.62 -1.94 -11.75
C PRO A 11 -12.69 -0.98 -12.33
N LYS A 12 -12.43 0.33 -12.36
CA LYS A 12 -13.29 1.37 -12.97
C LYS A 12 -14.72 1.40 -12.43
N GLY A 13 -14.87 1.18 -11.13
CA GLY A 13 -16.16 1.21 -10.46
C GLY A 13 -16.88 -0.15 -10.38
N ASP A 14 -16.36 -1.17 -11.04
CA ASP A 14 -16.92 -2.53 -10.98
C ASP A 14 -16.40 -3.24 -9.73
N VAL A 15 -17.17 -3.17 -8.65
CA VAL A 15 -16.84 -3.73 -7.34
C VAL A 15 -16.76 -5.26 -7.39
N GLU A 16 -17.66 -5.93 -8.12
CA GLU A 16 -17.61 -7.39 -8.22
C GLU A 16 -16.36 -7.86 -8.94
N ARG A 17 -16.02 -7.22 -10.05
CA ARG A 17 -14.76 -7.47 -10.74
C ARG A 17 -13.55 -7.21 -9.85
N ALA A 18 -13.58 -6.17 -9.01
CA ALA A 18 -12.49 -5.90 -8.08
C ALA A 18 -12.29 -7.08 -7.10
N PHE A 19 -13.36 -7.64 -6.56
CA PHE A 19 -13.29 -8.82 -5.69
C PHE A 19 -12.79 -10.06 -6.43
N ASP A 20 -13.21 -10.29 -7.68
CA ASP A 20 -12.71 -11.41 -8.49
C ASP A 20 -11.21 -11.29 -8.76
N VAL A 21 -10.74 -10.08 -9.05
CA VAL A 21 -9.30 -9.80 -9.23
C VAL A 21 -8.54 -10.04 -7.93
N ILE A 22 -9.05 -9.54 -6.79
CA ILE A 22 -8.42 -9.77 -5.48
C ILE A 22 -8.31 -11.27 -5.19
N ALA A 23 -9.37 -12.06 -5.44
CA ALA A 23 -9.36 -13.50 -5.23
C ALA A 23 -8.29 -14.19 -6.09
N ALA A 24 -8.22 -13.85 -7.38
CA ALA A 24 -7.23 -14.39 -8.31
C ALA A 24 -5.79 -14.04 -7.90
N VAL A 25 -5.56 -12.78 -7.50
CA VAL A 25 -4.25 -12.30 -7.03
C VAL A 25 -3.82 -13.00 -5.76
N LEU A 26 -4.70 -13.14 -4.77
CA LEU A 26 -4.39 -13.85 -3.52
C LEU A 26 -4.03 -15.31 -3.77
N HIS A 27 -4.77 -15.98 -4.67
CA HIS A 27 -4.44 -17.36 -5.06
C HIS A 27 -3.07 -17.46 -5.73
N ALA A 28 -2.77 -16.58 -6.69
CA ALA A 28 -1.47 -16.55 -7.38
C ALA A 28 -0.31 -16.20 -6.44
N ALA A 29 -0.53 -15.27 -5.52
CA ALA A 29 0.44 -14.89 -4.48
C ALA A 29 0.75 -16.08 -3.57
N ALA A 30 -0.28 -16.78 -3.07
CA ALA A 30 -0.12 -17.99 -2.25
C ALA A 30 0.66 -19.09 -2.99
N GLN A 31 0.34 -19.35 -4.27
CA GLN A 31 1.06 -20.33 -5.10
C GLN A 31 2.54 -19.96 -5.29
N SER A 32 2.86 -18.67 -5.29
CA SER A 32 4.23 -18.16 -5.37
C SER A 32 4.96 -18.14 -4.01
N GLY A 33 4.29 -18.59 -2.95
CA GLY A 33 4.81 -18.64 -1.59
C GLY A 33 4.82 -17.27 -0.89
N ALA A 34 4.07 -16.28 -1.39
CA ALA A 34 3.90 -15.01 -0.71
C ALA A 34 2.95 -15.15 0.49
N GLU A 35 3.28 -14.47 1.58
CA GLU A 35 2.49 -14.48 2.81
C GLU A 35 1.42 -13.39 2.80
N ILE A 36 1.61 -12.34 1.99
CA ILE A 36 0.71 -11.21 1.84
C ILE A 36 0.80 -10.62 0.43
N ALA A 37 -0.31 -10.13 -0.10
CA ALA A 37 -0.38 -9.35 -1.34
C ALA A 37 -0.75 -7.89 -1.05
N VAL A 38 -0.10 -6.95 -1.74
CA VAL A 38 -0.38 -5.51 -1.66
C VAL A 38 -1.02 -5.06 -2.96
N MET A 39 -2.21 -4.49 -2.86
CA MET A 39 -3.02 -3.95 -3.95
C MET A 39 -2.90 -2.43 -4.02
N PRO A 40 -3.30 -1.80 -5.14
CA PRO A 40 -3.36 -0.34 -5.25
C PRO A 40 -4.36 0.33 -4.29
N GLU A 41 -4.22 1.65 -4.17
CA GLU A 41 -5.06 2.56 -3.38
C GLU A 41 -6.51 2.55 -3.88
N LEU A 42 -7.49 2.62 -2.95
CA LEU A 42 -8.92 2.69 -3.30
C LEU A 42 -9.32 1.63 -4.35
N PHE A 43 -8.81 0.42 -4.22
CA PHE A 43 -9.14 -0.66 -5.16
C PHE A 43 -10.65 -0.94 -5.19
N LEU A 44 -11.34 -0.57 -4.11
CA LEU A 44 -12.79 -0.55 -3.99
C LEU A 44 -13.29 0.89 -3.79
N PRO A 45 -14.01 1.50 -4.74
CA PRO A 45 -14.49 0.97 -6.04
C PRO A 45 -13.59 1.34 -7.23
N GLY A 46 -12.41 1.88 -7.02
CA GLY A 46 -11.49 2.47 -7.99
C GLY A 46 -11.14 3.90 -7.58
N TYR A 47 -9.93 4.35 -7.93
CA TYR A 47 -9.42 5.64 -7.46
C TYR A 47 -10.12 6.83 -8.10
N ASN A 48 -10.24 6.83 -9.43
CA ASN A 48 -10.85 7.96 -10.16
C ASN A 48 -12.38 7.81 -10.30
N GLN A 49 -13.05 7.45 -9.19
CA GLN A 49 -14.49 7.20 -9.10
C GLN A 49 -15.16 8.03 -7.98
N PRO A 50 -15.04 9.39 -7.98
CA PRO A 50 -15.50 10.22 -6.84
C PRO A 50 -16.98 10.05 -6.51
N ASN A 51 -17.84 9.90 -7.54
CA ASN A 51 -19.27 9.72 -7.33
C ASN A 51 -19.61 8.35 -6.74
N LEU A 52 -18.95 7.29 -7.22
CA LEU A 52 -19.13 5.94 -6.68
C LEU A 52 -18.56 5.83 -5.25
N ALA A 53 -17.44 6.49 -4.96
CA ALA A 53 -16.91 6.56 -3.60
C ALA A 53 -17.95 7.16 -2.64
N ARG A 54 -18.63 8.24 -3.03
CA ARG A 54 -19.71 8.82 -2.21
C ARG A 54 -20.93 7.91 -2.02
N GLN A 55 -21.26 7.13 -3.03
CA GLN A 55 -22.44 6.25 -3.01
C GLN A 55 -22.18 4.92 -2.31
N LEU A 56 -21.00 4.32 -2.53
CA LEU A 56 -20.68 2.95 -2.16
C LEU A 56 -19.76 2.84 -0.95
N ALA A 57 -19.26 3.97 -0.41
CA ALA A 57 -18.38 3.93 0.77
C ALA A 57 -19.05 3.16 1.91
N GLU A 58 -18.32 2.18 2.49
CA GLU A 58 -18.81 1.33 3.55
C GLU A 58 -18.14 1.62 4.90
N ALA A 59 -18.87 1.39 5.98
CA ALA A 59 -18.32 1.51 7.33
C ALA A 59 -17.25 0.43 7.59
N GLN A 60 -16.38 0.67 8.56
CA GLN A 60 -15.49 -0.35 9.08
C GLN A 60 -16.28 -1.58 9.53
N ASP A 61 -15.68 -2.75 9.38
CA ASP A 61 -16.28 -4.06 9.64
C ASP A 61 -17.55 -4.34 8.82
N GLY A 62 -17.70 -3.57 7.73
CA GLY A 62 -18.80 -3.67 6.76
C GLY A 62 -18.71 -4.90 5.85
N PRO A 63 -19.66 -5.05 4.90
CA PRO A 63 -19.69 -6.16 3.97
C PRO A 63 -18.40 -6.36 3.17
N TRP A 64 -17.76 -5.29 2.72
CA TRP A 64 -16.53 -5.40 1.94
C TRP A 64 -15.39 -5.98 2.78
N GLU A 65 -15.17 -5.48 3.99
CA GLU A 65 -14.13 -6.01 4.86
C GLU A 65 -14.34 -7.48 5.22
N ARG A 66 -15.58 -7.89 5.48
CA ARG A 66 -15.91 -9.31 5.71
C ARG A 66 -15.56 -10.16 4.49
N ARG A 67 -15.90 -9.70 3.27
CA ARG A 67 -15.58 -10.41 2.04
C ARG A 67 -14.07 -10.49 1.78
N LEU A 68 -13.31 -9.40 2.08
CA LEU A 68 -11.85 -9.41 2.03
C LEU A 68 -11.24 -10.42 3.01
N SER A 69 -11.77 -10.48 4.24
CA SER A 69 -11.40 -11.47 5.25
C SER A 69 -11.60 -12.91 4.74
N ASP A 70 -12.77 -13.19 4.18
CA ASP A 70 -13.11 -14.53 3.64
C ASP A 70 -12.18 -14.93 2.49
N LEU A 71 -11.81 -13.98 1.62
CA LEU A 71 -10.86 -14.23 0.53
C LEU A 71 -9.45 -14.53 1.06
N CYS A 72 -8.99 -13.85 2.11
CA CYS A 72 -7.71 -14.15 2.75
C CYS A 72 -7.69 -15.56 3.33
N ILE A 73 -8.76 -15.98 4.03
CA ILE A 73 -8.92 -17.32 4.57
C ILE A 73 -8.88 -18.36 3.46
N ALA A 74 -9.69 -18.15 2.41
CA ALA A 74 -9.81 -19.09 1.29
C ALA A 74 -8.48 -19.30 0.55
N ALA A 75 -7.69 -18.23 0.39
CA ALA A 75 -6.39 -18.30 -0.30
C ALA A 75 -5.24 -18.72 0.63
N GLY A 76 -5.40 -18.62 1.95
CA GLY A 76 -4.31 -18.79 2.91
C GLY A 76 -3.20 -17.72 2.77
N CYS A 77 -3.54 -16.55 2.23
CA CYS A 77 -2.63 -15.42 1.98
C CYS A 77 -3.24 -14.13 2.54
N GLY A 78 -2.42 -13.29 3.15
CA GLY A 78 -2.84 -11.98 3.64
C GLY A 78 -3.04 -10.96 2.52
N LEU A 79 -3.68 -9.84 2.84
CA LEU A 79 -4.03 -8.79 1.90
C LEU A 79 -3.81 -7.41 2.49
N VAL A 80 -3.20 -6.51 1.72
CA VAL A 80 -3.31 -5.07 1.90
C VAL A 80 -4.05 -4.49 0.71
N THR A 81 -5.14 -3.78 0.97
CA THR A 81 -5.95 -3.12 -0.06
C THR A 81 -6.62 -1.86 0.48
N GLY A 82 -7.01 -0.96 -0.43
CA GLY A 82 -7.71 0.28 -0.08
C GLY A 82 -9.17 0.28 -0.50
N TRP A 83 -10.00 1.02 0.24
CA TRP A 83 -11.40 1.27 -0.08
C TRP A 83 -11.87 2.64 0.38
N ALA A 84 -12.99 3.11 -0.20
CA ALA A 84 -13.71 4.27 0.29
C ALA A 84 -14.46 3.89 1.58
N GLU A 85 -14.03 4.45 2.71
CA GLU A 85 -14.59 4.17 4.03
C GLU A 85 -15.58 5.26 4.45
N ARG A 86 -16.72 4.87 5.03
CA ARG A 86 -17.71 5.78 5.61
C ARG A 86 -17.70 5.74 7.13
N ASP A 87 -17.63 6.92 7.73
CA ASP A 87 -17.78 7.10 9.18
C ASP A 87 -18.75 8.27 9.42
N GLY A 88 -20.00 7.95 9.68
CA GLY A 88 -21.07 8.91 9.75
C GLY A 88 -21.25 9.67 8.43
N ALA A 89 -21.14 10.99 8.45
CA ALA A 89 -21.22 11.85 7.27
C ALA A 89 -19.89 11.96 6.51
N ARG A 90 -18.77 11.49 7.09
CA ARG A 90 -17.43 11.60 6.51
C ARG A 90 -17.10 10.38 5.65
N ILE A 91 -16.30 10.61 4.62
CA ILE A 91 -15.73 9.56 3.78
C ILE A 91 -14.22 9.67 3.87
N PHE A 92 -13.54 8.54 3.98
CA PHE A 92 -12.09 8.45 4.06
C PHE A 92 -11.53 7.59 2.93
N ASN A 93 -10.34 7.93 2.48
CA ASN A 93 -9.50 7.06 1.69
C ASN A 93 -8.74 6.16 2.66
N SER A 94 -9.15 4.91 2.77
CA SER A 94 -8.65 3.99 3.79
C SER A 94 -7.95 2.79 3.19
N ALA A 95 -7.06 2.19 3.96
CA ALA A 95 -6.43 0.91 3.65
C ALA A 95 -6.44 -0.01 4.88
N GLY A 96 -6.58 -1.30 4.62
CA GLY A 96 -6.52 -2.33 5.65
C GLY A 96 -5.48 -3.39 5.33
N CYS A 97 -4.94 -3.99 6.40
CA CYS A 97 -4.09 -5.16 6.35
C CYS A 97 -4.83 -6.32 7.02
N PHE A 98 -5.06 -7.39 6.26
CA PHE A 98 -5.66 -8.64 6.72
C PHE A 98 -4.60 -9.73 6.69
N ASP A 99 -4.47 -10.50 7.76
CA ASP A 99 -3.58 -11.65 7.77
C ASP A 99 -4.22 -12.86 7.03
N ARG A 100 -3.45 -13.92 6.84
CA ARG A 100 -3.94 -15.15 6.15
C ARG A 100 -5.08 -15.87 6.88
N THR A 101 -5.37 -15.50 8.12
CA THR A 101 -6.51 -16.02 8.89
C THR A 101 -7.75 -15.14 8.75
N GLY A 102 -7.67 -14.09 7.91
CA GLY A 102 -8.75 -13.13 7.68
C GLY A 102 -8.86 -12.05 8.76
N ARG A 103 -8.01 -12.05 9.79
CA ARG A 103 -8.05 -11.03 10.84
C ARG A 103 -7.50 -9.71 10.30
N LYS A 104 -8.26 -8.62 10.43
CA LYS A 104 -7.77 -7.26 10.20
C LYS A 104 -6.77 -6.89 11.29
N ILE A 105 -5.49 -6.79 10.94
CA ILE A 105 -4.37 -6.48 11.86
C ILE A 105 -3.90 -5.04 11.76
N GLY A 106 -4.27 -4.32 10.71
CA GLY A 106 -3.97 -2.91 10.50
C GLY A 106 -5.09 -2.21 9.74
N HIS A 107 -5.34 -0.94 10.08
CA HIS A 107 -6.27 -0.06 9.40
C HIS A 107 -5.70 1.37 9.43
N TYR A 108 -5.78 2.08 8.31
CA TYR A 108 -5.22 3.42 8.17
C TYR A 108 -6.12 4.29 7.29
N ARG A 109 -6.32 5.53 7.67
CA ARG A 109 -6.97 6.59 6.89
C ARG A 109 -5.90 7.54 6.36
N LYS A 110 -5.89 7.80 5.06
CA LYS A 110 -4.92 8.69 4.40
C LYS A 110 -4.88 10.05 5.06
N VAL A 111 -3.69 10.50 5.45
CA VAL A 111 -3.47 11.80 6.13
C VAL A 111 -3.27 12.91 5.10
N GLN A 112 -2.48 12.67 4.06
CA GLN A 112 -2.17 13.68 3.05
C GLN A 112 -3.03 13.47 1.80
N LEU A 113 -4.11 14.25 1.69
CA LEU A 113 -5.01 14.19 0.53
C LEU A 113 -4.38 14.87 -0.70
N PHE A 114 -4.35 14.14 -1.82
CA PHE A 114 -3.75 14.60 -3.07
C PHE A 114 -4.78 15.28 -3.97
N GLY A 115 -4.46 16.50 -4.40
CA GLY A 115 -5.21 17.20 -5.44
C GLY A 115 -6.64 17.60 -5.05
N PRO A 116 -7.37 18.23 -5.98
CA PRO A 116 -8.72 18.74 -5.71
C PRO A 116 -9.75 17.63 -5.48
N MET A 117 -9.66 16.53 -6.25
CA MET A 117 -10.64 15.43 -6.19
C MET A 117 -10.65 14.77 -4.82
N GLU A 118 -9.48 14.40 -4.28
CA GLU A 118 -9.43 13.78 -2.96
C GLU A 118 -9.92 14.75 -1.86
N LYS A 119 -9.53 16.03 -1.92
CA LYS A 119 -9.94 17.05 -0.95
C LYS A 119 -11.43 17.36 -0.97
N ASP A 120 -12.10 17.11 -2.11
CA ASP A 120 -13.55 17.30 -2.27
C ASP A 120 -14.34 16.07 -1.75
N VAL A 121 -13.77 14.87 -1.88
CA VAL A 121 -14.45 13.60 -1.55
C VAL A 121 -14.16 13.13 -0.15
N TYR A 122 -12.90 13.21 0.29
CA TYR A 122 -12.42 12.53 1.49
C TYR A 122 -12.07 13.50 2.61
N THR A 123 -12.24 13.01 3.82
CA THR A 123 -11.70 13.63 5.03
C THR A 123 -10.30 13.06 5.31
N ALA A 124 -9.36 13.90 5.70
CA ALA A 124 -8.02 13.44 6.09
C ALA A 124 -8.08 12.62 7.38
N GLY A 125 -7.24 11.58 7.45
CA GLY A 125 -6.93 10.87 8.68
C GLY A 125 -6.06 11.71 9.61
N ASP A 126 -5.84 11.23 10.83
CA ASP A 126 -5.16 11.97 11.89
C ASP A 126 -4.17 11.12 12.72
N SER A 127 -3.98 9.86 12.35
CA SER A 127 -3.21 8.92 13.15
C SER A 127 -2.48 7.87 12.32
N TYR A 128 -1.37 7.36 12.85
CA TYR A 128 -0.66 6.21 12.29
C TYR A 128 -1.10 4.91 12.98
N THR A 129 -1.11 3.84 12.21
CA THR A 129 -1.32 2.50 12.72
C THR A 129 -0.05 1.67 12.53
N VAL A 130 0.46 1.12 13.62
CA VAL A 130 1.59 0.19 13.64
C VAL A 130 1.09 -1.16 14.13
N PHE A 131 1.49 -2.24 13.45
CA PHE A 131 1.04 -3.61 13.74
C PHE A 131 2.16 -4.62 13.44
N ASP A 132 1.98 -5.85 13.93
CA ASP A 132 2.91 -6.94 13.63
C ASP A 132 2.43 -7.74 12.43
N LEU A 133 3.32 -7.97 11.45
CA LEU A 133 3.09 -8.75 10.26
C LEU A 133 4.25 -9.74 10.04
N GLY A 134 4.00 -11.02 10.23
CA GLY A 134 5.02 -12.05 10.01
C GLY A 134 6.28 -11.86 10.86
N GLY A 135 6.14 -11.37 12.08
CA GLY A 135 7.25 -11.07 13.00
C GLY A 135 7.97 -9.75 12.73
N ARG A 136 7.46 -8.91 11.81
CA ARG A 136 7.97 -7.58 11.51
C ARG A 136 7.04 -6.50 12.01
N ARG A 137 7.58 -5.43 12.52
CA ARG A 137 6.82 -4.24 12.85
C ARG A 137 6.49 -3.48 11.57
N ALA A 138 5.21 -3.44 11.22
CA ALA A 138 4.73 -2.91 9.95
C ALA A 138 3.79 -1.72 10.15
N ALA A 139 3.64 -0.91 9.09
CA ALA A 139 2.68 0.19 9.03
C ALA A 139 2.10 0.34 7.61
N LEU A 140 0.99 1.10 7.52
CA LEU A 140 0.38 1.53 6.28
C LEU A 140 0.61 3.04 6.10
N LEU A 141 0.93 3.43 4.88
CA LEU A 141 0.72 4.77 4.33
C LEU A 141 -0.01 4.61 2.98
N ILE A 142 -0.63 5.68 2.50
CA ILE A 142 -1.34 5.66 1.22
C ILE A 142 -0.75 6.72 0.30
N CYS A 143 -0.15 6.27 -0.83
CA CYS A 143 0.25 7.10 -1.97
C CYS A 143 1.06 8.34 -1.54
N TYR A 144 0.45 9.52 -1.63
CA TYR A 144 1.05 10.82 -1.36
C TYR A 144 1.68 10.95 0.02
N ASP A 145 1.19 10.20 1.02
CA ASP A 145 1.79 10.21 2.37
C ASP A 145 3.28 9.86 2.35
N VAL A 146 3.73 8.92 1.52
CA VAL A 146 5.13 8.48 1.48
C VAL A 146 6.10 9.56 0.95
N GLU A 147 5.56 10.55 0.22
CA GLU A 147 6.36 11.65 -0.29
C GLU A 147 6.84 12.59 0.83
N PHE A 148 6.12 12.61 1.95
CA PHE A 148 6.46 13.44 3.12
C PHE A 148 7.44 12.71 4.03
N ALA A 149 8.71 13.12 4.01
CA ALA A 149 9.79 12.48 4.76
C ALA A 149 9.47 12.32 6.26
N HIS A 150 8.79 13.30 6.87
CA HIS A 150 8.47 13.26 8.29
C HIS A 150 7.50 12.13 8.68
N HIS A 151 6.57 11.71 7.80
CA HIS A 151 5.69 10.57 8.07
C HIS A 151 6.50 9.27 8.17
N VAL A 152 7.42 9.07 7.22
CA VAL A 152 8.24 7.86 7.20
C VAL A 152 9.24 7.85 8.37
N ALA A 153 9.84 9.00 8.68
CA ALA A 153 10.75 9.13 9.82
C ALA A 153 10.04 8.89 11.17
N GLU A 154 8.80 9.37 11.33
CA GLU A 154 8.00 9.13 12.53
C GLU A 154 7.67 7.62 12.69
N LEU A 155 7.33 6.93 11.60
CA LEU A 155 7.11 5.49 11.63
C LEU A 155 8.38 4.71 11.95
N ALA A 156 9.53 5.13 11.41
CA ALA A 156 10.82 4.55 11.77
C ALA A 156 11.15 4.74 13.26
N ALA A 157 10.87 5.91 13.82
CA ALA A 157 11.05 6.19 15.25
C ALA A 157 10.16 5.29 16.13
N ARG A 158 9.03 4.78 15.60
CA ARG A 158 8.16 3.79 16.24
C ARG A 158 8.61 2.35 16.00
N GLY A 159 9.78 2.15 15.39
CA GLY A 159 10.36 0.83 15.11
C GLY A 159 9.75 0.10 13.92
N VAL A 160 9.12 0.81 12.98
CA VAL A 160 8.58 0.20 11.75
C VAL A 160 9.73 -0.21 10.85
N GLU A 161 9.72 -1.48 10.41
CA GLU A 161 10.69 -2.10 9.51
C GLU A 161 10.12 -2.36 8.11
N LEU A 162 8.78 -2.43 8.01
CA LEU A 162 8.06 -2.72 6.77
C LEU A 162 6.92 -1.71 6.57
N LEU A 163 7.00 -0.94 5.49
CA LEU A 163 5.97 0.01 5.11
C LEU A 163 5.25 -0.47 3.86
N LEU A 164 3.92 -0.58 3.95
CA LEU A 164 3.05 -1.05 2.89
C LEU A 164 2.26 0.14 2.33
N VAL A 165 2.40 0.43 1.03
CA VAL A 165 1.92 1.67 0.41
C VAL A 165 1.04 1.37 -0.80
N PRO A 166 -0.27 1.11 -0.61
CA PRO A 166 -1.24 1.21 -1.69
C PRO A 166 -1.19 2.59 -2.35
N THR A 167 -1.16 2.65 -3.68
CA THR A 167 -0.99 3.93 -4.37
C THR A 167 -1.75 4.02 -5.69
N ALA A 168 -2.02 5.25 -6.12
CA ALA A 168 -2.65 5.60 -7.40
C ALA A 168 -1.88 6.74 -8.09
N ASN A 169 -0.56 6.57 -8.19
CA ASN A 169 0.36 7.58 -8.71
C ASN A 169 0.17 7.80 -10.22
N PRO A 170 -0.16 9.03 -10.67
CA PRO A 170 -0.36 9.32 -12.07
C PRO A 170 0.91 9.20 -12.91
N ALA A 171 0.74 9.03 -14.21
CA ALA A 171 1.83 9.18 -15.16
C ALA A 171 2.40 10.60 -15.11
N GLY A 172 3.73 10.71 -15.20
CA GLY A 172 4.46 11.98 -15.06
C GLY A 172 5.07 12.19 -13.67
N PHE A 173 4.68 11.40 -12.66
CA PHE A 173 5.26 11.43 -11.31
C PHE A 173 6.25 10.28 -11.08
N ASP A 174 7.05 9.96 -12.07
CA ASP A 174 8.04 8.86 -12.03
C ASP A 174 9.10 9.05 -10.94
N ASN A 175 9.35 10.31 -10.54
CA ASN A 175 10.26 10.63 -9.44
C ASN A 175 9.84 10.00 -8.11
N VAL A 176 8.56 9.69 -7.91
CA VAL A 176 8.10 9.07 -6.66
C VAL A 176 8.65 7.63 -6.52
N PRO A 177 8.33 6.68 -7.43
CA PRO A 177 8.86 5.33 -7.33
C PRO A 177 10.36 5.22 -7.69
N ASP A 178 10.93 6.18 -8.44
CA ASP A 178 12.32 6.12 -8.89
C ASP A 178 13.31 6.75 -7.90
N LEU A 179 12.88 7.76 -7.12
CA LEU A 179 13.75 8.53 -6.23
C LEU A 179 13.22 8.61 -4.80
N LEU A 180 11.95 9.04 -4.60
CA LEU A 180 11.45 9.31 -3.25
C LEU A 180 11.28 8.02 -2.44
N VAL A 181 10.65 6.99 -2.98
CA VAL A 181 10.46 5.71 -2.27
C VAL A 181 11.81 5.06 -1.91
N PRO A 182 12.80 4.95 -2.83
CA PRO A 182 14.15 4.53 -2.48
C PRO A 182 14.83 5.36 -1.39
N ALA A 183 14.72 6.70 -1.48
CA ALA A 183 15.29 7.59 -0.47
C ALA A 183 14.66 7.35 0.91
N ARG A 184 13.32 7.27 1.00
CA ARG A 184 12.62 6.99 2.25
C ARG A 184 13.01 5.66 2.87
N ALA A 185 13.17 4.61 2.04
CA ALA A 185 13.64 3.31 2.49
C ALA A 185 15.05 3.38 3.09
N SER A 186 15.99 3.99 2.35
CA SER A 186 17.40 4.13 2.77
C SER A 186 17.58 5.02 4.01
N GLU A 187 16.97 6.21 4.02
CA GLU A 187 17.06 7.16 5.14
C GLU A 187 16.61 6.54 6.46
N ASN A 188 15.61 5.66 6.42
CA ASN A 188 14.91 5.11 7.57
C ASN A 188 15.21 3.62 7.81
N ARG A 189 16.08 3.01 7.02
CA ARG A 189 16.48 1.58 7.13
C ARG A 189 15.28 0.65 7.14
N MET A 190 14.28 0.89 6.29
CA MET A 190 13.07 0.09 6.23
C MET A 190 12.81 -0.45 4.82
N THR A 191 12.12 -1.57 4.74
CA THR A 191 11.59 -2.07 3.47
C THR A 191 10.29 -1.35 3.14
N ILE A 192 10.12 -0.88 1.89
CA ILE A 192 8.89 -0.25 1.42
C ILE A 192 8.33 -1.02 0.23
N ALA A 193 7.07 -1.45 0.33
CA ALA A 193 6.31 -2.05 -0.76
C ALA A 193 5.30 -1.03 -1.29
N TYR A 194 5.52 -0.55 -2.51
CA TYR A 194 4.74 0.49 -3.18
C TYR A 194 3.97 -0.14 -4.35
N ALA A 195 2.64 -0.26 -4.22
CA ALA A 195 1.75 -0.93 -5.16
C ALA A 195 0.91 0.08 -5.93
N ASN A 196 1.20 0.29 -7.22
CA ASN A 196 0.54 1.28 -8.07
C ASN A 196 -0.41 0.64 -9.08
N TYR A 197 -1.31 1.46 -9.59
CA TYR A 197 -2.09 1.16 -10.79
C TYR A 197 -1.25 1.26 -12.06
N CYS A 198 -1.76 0.64 -13.13
CA CYS A 198 -1.31 0.83 -14.52
C CYS A 198 -2.50 1.10 -15.44
N GLY A 199 -2.20 1.56 -16.66
CA GLY A 199 -3.23 1.85 -17.67
C GLY A 199 -4.02 3.14 -17.38
N VAL A 200 -5.29 3.15 -17.74
CA VAL A 200 -6.13 4.35 -17.75
C VAL A 200 -7.46 4.12 -17.04
N GLU A 201 -7.89 5.10 -16.25
CA GLU A 201 -9.21 5.16 -15.62
C GLU A 201 -9.85 6.53 -15.89
N GLY A 202 -10.85 6.57 -16.78
CA GLY A 202 -11.44 7.83 -17.25
C GLY A 202 -10.39 8.70 -17.94
N ASN A 203 -10.17 9.89 -17.40
CA ASN A 203 -9.17 10.86 -17.88
C ASN A 203 -7.81 10.75 -17.19
N LEU A 204 -7.65 9.81 -16.25
CA LEU A 204 -6.41 9.61 -15.50
C LEU A 204 -5.61 8.45 -16.09
N SER A 205 -4.33 8.70 -16.40
CA SER A 205 -3.35 7.67 -16.72
C SER A 205 -2.44 7.42 -15.54
N TYR A 206 -2.21 6.15 -15.21
CA TYR A 206 -1.35 5.74 -14.10
C TYR A 206 0.08 5.46 -14.53
N GLY A 207 1.05 5.75 -13.67
CA GLY A 207 2.47 5.63 -13.95
C GLY A 207 3.00 4.19 -13.99
N GLY A 208 2.31 3.24 -13.37
CA GLY A 208 2.88 1.92 -13.10
C GLY A 208 4.07 2.03 -12.15
N LYS A 209 5.16 1.31 -12.44
CA LYS A 209 6.43 1.36 -11.70
C LYS A 209 6.30 0.99 -10.22
N SER A 210 5.39 0.09 -9.87
CA SER A 210 5.35 -0.51 -8.54
C SER A 210 6.72 -1.06 -8.17
N VAL A 211 7.09 -0.94 -6.89
CA VAL A 211 8.44 -1.31 -6.45
C VAL A 211 8.42 -1.83 -5.01
N VAL A 212 9.25 -2.82 -4.72
CA VAL A 212 9.65 -3.19 -3.37
C VAL A 212 11.10 -2.78 -3.21
N VAL A 213 11.39 -1.93 -2.23
CA VAL A 213 12.72 -1.37 -1.98
C VAL A 213 13.22 -1.86 -0.63
N GLY A 214 14.47 -2.30 -0.58
CA GLY A 214 15.15 -2.71 0.66
C GLY A 214 15.64 -1.53 1.51
N PRO A 215 16.11 -1.81 2.73
CA PRO A 215 16.56 -0.78 3.68
C PRO A 215 17.84 -0.05 3.25
N ASP A 216 18.50 -0.50 2.21
CA ASP A 216 19.63 0.17 1.53
C ASP A 216 19.20 1.11 0.40
N GLY A 217 17.89 1.16 0.10
CA GLY A 217 17.33 1.92 -1.01
C GLY A 217 17.39 1.18 -2.36
N ALA A 218 17.93 -0.02 -2.42
CA ALA A 218 17.97 -0.82 -3.64
C ALA A 218 16.62 -1.53 -3.89
N PRO A 219 16.16 -1.63 -5.15
CA PRO A 219 14.94 -2.35 -5.46
C PRO A 219 15.15 -3.87 -5.34
N LEU A 220 14.34 -4.54 -4.51
CA LEU A 220 14.24 -6.01 -4.48
C LEU A 220 13.48 -6.52 -5.71
N CYS A 221 12.45 -5.80 -6.14
CA CYS A 221 11.79 -5.97 -7.43
C CYS A 221 11.15 -4.65 -7.88
N LYS A 222 11.02 -4.46 -9.19
CA LYS A 222 10.45 -3.24 -9.79
C LYS A 222 9.69 -3.57 -11.07
N ALA A 223 8.49 -3.05 -11.20
CA ALA A 223 7.66 -3.19 -12.38
C ALA A 223 8.00 -2.16 -13.46
N GLY A 224 7.67 -2.48 -14.71
CA GLY A 224 7.51 -1.51 -15.79
C GLY A 224 6.17 -0.77 -15.69
N ARG A 225 5.51 -0.51 -16.86
CA ARG A 225 4.23 0.23 -16.87
C ARG A 225 2.99 -0.65 -17.09
N GLY A 226 3.18 -1.93 -17.40
CA GLY A 226 2.08 -2.88 -17.65
C GLY A 226 1.63 -3.60 -16.40
N GLU A 227 0.53 -4.33 -16.51
CA GLU A 227 0.00 -5.20 -15.45
C GLU A 227 1.00 -6.30 -15.07
N VAL A 228 1.22 -6.50 -13.77
CA VAL A 228 2.12 -7.54 -13.28
C VAL A 228 1.87 -7.85 -11.80
N LEU A 229 2.01 -9.11 -11.43
CA LEU A 229 2.19 -9.57 -10.05
C LEU A 229 3.68 -9.86 -9.82
N MET A 230 4.29 -9.11 -8.92
CA MET A 230 5.68 -9.30 -8.51
C MET A 230 5.72 -9.97 -7.14
N VAL A 231 6.76 -10.78 -6.89
CA VAL A 231 7.02 -11.36 -5.56
C VAL A 231 8.45 -11.04 -5.15
N ALA A 232 8.61 -10.43 -3.98
CA ALA A 232 9.90 -10.14 -3.37
C ALA A 232 10.12 -11.00 -2.13
N ASP A 233 11.32 -11.55 -1.99
CA ASP A 233 11.76 -12.22 -0.76
C ASP A 233 12.49 -11.21 0.14
N LEU A 234 11.88 -10.85 1.26
CA LEU A 234 12.45 -9.89 2.20
C LEU A 234 13.67 -10.46 2.96
N GLY A 235 13.87 -11.78 2.95
CA GLY A 235 15.09 -12.39 3.49
C GLY A 235 16.38 -11.91 2.82
N VAL A 236 16.30 -11.45 1.56
CA VAL A 236 17.42 -10.81 0.87
C VAL A 236 17.81 -9.49 1.54
N ALA A 237 16.82 -8.69 1.94
CA ALA A 237 17.05 -7.45 2.67
C ALA A 237 17.57 -7.69 4.10
N ASP A 238 17.13 -8.76 4.74
CA ASP A 238 17.60 -9.14 6.09
C ASP A 238 19.07 -9.58 6.12
N ALA A 239 19.59 -10.03 4.99
CA ALA A 239 20.97 -10.48 4.83
C ALA A 239 21.96 -9.34 4.55
N LEU A 240 21.51 -8.09 4.47
CA LEU A 240 22.37 -6.92 4.23
C LEU A 240 23.29 -6.68 5.45
N GLU A 241 24.54 -6.41 5.17
CA GLU A 241 25.51 -6.03 6.19
C GLU A 241 25.10 -4.70 6.84
N PRO A 242 25.00 -4.62 8.18
CA PRO A 242 24.60 -3.37 8.86
C PRO A 242 25.46 -2.15 8.52
N ALA A 243 26.73 -2.37 8.18
CA ALA A 243 27.66 -1.31 7.78
C ALA A 243 27.30 -0.64 6.45
N TRP A 244 26.44 -1.25 5.63
CA TRP A 244 25.97 -0.68 4.36
C TRP A 244 24.68 0.11 4.49
N LEU A 245 24.07 0.10 5.68
CA LEU A 245 22.82 0.81 5.94
C LEU A 245 23.08 2.21 6.48
N SER A 246 22.20 3.16 6.13
CA SER A 246 22.29 4.55 6.59
C SER A 246 22.32 4.66 8.12
N THR A 247 23.15 5.55 8.64
CA THR A 247 23.18 5.93 10.07
C THR A 247 22.49 7.25 10.36
N GLN A 248 21.86 7.88 9.35
CA GLN A 248 21.30 9.24 9.43
C GLN A 248 20.35 9.43 10.63
N ALA A 249 19.49 8.45 10.93
CA ALA A 249 18.55 8.56 12.03
C ALA A 249 19.24 8.62 13.40
N ALA A 250 20.38 7.90 13.56
CA ALA A 250 21.18 7.89 14.78
C ALA A 250 22.10 9.11 14.88
N ASP A 251 22.57 9.62 13.74
CA ASP A 251 23.52 10.74 13.66
C ASP A 251 22.83 12.11 13.66
N ARG A 252 21.51 12.13 13.56
CA ARG A 252 20.72 13.36 13.50
C ARG A 252 20.98 14.24 14.74
N ARG A 253 21.22 15.52 14.48
CA ARG A 253 21.31 16.57 15.51
C ARG A 253 20.20 17.58 15.28
N ASP A 254 19.44 17.86 16.32
CA ASP A 254 18.49 18.97 16.31
C ASP A 254 19.25 20.27 16.64
N LEU A 255 18.98 21.33 15.87
CA LEU A 255 19.62 22.65 16.01
C LEU A 255 18.73 23.56 16.86
#